data_17b7a436bba660653c43aba10fa48682
#
_entry.id   17b7a436bba660653c43aba10fa48682
#
_cell.length_a   1.000
_cell.length_b   1.000
_cell.length_c   1.000
_cell.angle_alpha   90.00
_cell.angle_beta   90.00
_cell.angle_gamma   90.00
#
_symmetry.space_group_name_H-M   'P 1'
#
loop_
_entity.id
_entity.type
_entity.pdbx_description
1 polymer ?
#
loop_
_entity_poly.entity_id
_entity_poly.type
_entity_poly.pdbx_seq_one_letter_code
_entity_poly.pdbx_strand_id
1 'polypeptide(L)'
;VCDSMAESVDAALNVYALAMGTGDYDAWVSAERVSLCSSFNSADTAAILEWETHLRKAVKVERFLSVIRRGGTIEEAKKIFQDAAISAYQRRLIVEKAASADVFTRMRIFYCLGKVLGDSQEGEAYIKRAFEEIQRMVLAGAATHGTGFCAHHQPVEEEAAVRLPLRVNWGGGWSDTPPYCNEKGGTVLNAAILLGGEYPVEVHVRRL
;
A
#
# COMPACT_ATOMS: atom_id res chain seq x y z
N VAL A 1 10.85 18.10 26.69
CA VAL A 1 11.96 17.31 26.18
C VAL A 1 11.48 15.87 26.12
N CYS A 2 11.49 15.26 24.94
CA CYS A 2 11.10 13.87 24.78
C CYS A 2 12.18 12.97 25.39
N ASP A 3 11.76 11.91 26.09
CA ASP A 3 12.70 11.02 26.81
C ASP A 3 13.49 10.09 25.87
N SER A 4 13.07 9.99 24.62
CA SER A 4 13.77 9.20 23.60
C SER A 4 13.84 9.93 22.25
N MET A 5 14.80 9.52 21.41
CA MET A 5 14.91 10.00 20.03
C MET A 5 13.65 9.66 19.21
N ALA A 6 13.05 8.49 19.42
CA ALA A 6 11.84 8.07 18.73
C ALA A 6 10.66 9.01 19.03
N GLU A 7 10.42 9.33 20.30
CA GLU A 7 9.37 10.27 20.70
C GLU A 7 9.61 11.68 20.16
N SER A 8 10.86 12.12 20.09
CA SER A 8 11.22 13.42 19.50
C SER A 8 10.94 13.46 18.00
N VAL A 9 11.21 12.38 17.29
CA VAL A 9 10.90 12.26 15.85
C VAL A 9 9.40 12.23 15.63
N ASP A 10 8.64 11.50 16.43
CA ASP A 10 7.18 11.43 16.31
C ASP A 10 6.52 12.77 16.61
N ALA A 11 6.99 13.49 17.63
CA ALA A 11 6.49 14.83 17.93
C ALA A 11 6.77 15.81 16.79
N ALA A 12 7.95 15.78 16.18
CA ALA A 12 8.31 16.62 15.06
C ALA A 12 7.52 16.25 13.78
N LEU A 13 7.28 14.96 13.55
CA LEU A 13 6.44 14.51 12.46
C LEU A 13 4.98 14.94 12.64
N ASN A 14 4.48 14.96 13.88
CA ASN A 14 3.13 15.48 14.17
C ASN A 14 3.03 16.98 13.86
N VAL A 15 4.05 17.79 14.22
CA VAL A 15 4.10 19.21 13.84
C VAL A 15 4.09 19.40 12.32
N TYR A 16 4.84 18.58 11.59
CA TYR A 16 4.81 18.58 10.13
C TYR A 16 3.42 18.19 9.59
N ALA A 17 2.81 17.14 10.14
CA ALA A 17 1.47 16.70 9.77
C ALA A 17 0.40 17.77 10.07
N LEU A 18 0.51 18.51 11.20
CA LEU A 18 -0.35 19.65 11.50
C LEU A 18 -0.25 20.75 10.45
N ALA A 19 0.96 21.07 9.99
CA ALA A 19 1.17 22.02 8.91
C ALA A 19 0.53 21.57 7.60
N MET A 20 0.37 20.26 7.40
CA MET A 20 -0.30 19.65 6.25
C MET A 20 -1.79 19.38 6.47
N GLY A 21 -2.36 19.76 7.63
CA GLY A 21 -3.77 19.58 7.98
C GLY A 21 -4.17 18.15 8.38
N THR A 22 -3.20 17.29 8.72
CA THR A 22 -3.44 15.87 9.06
C THR A 22 -2.91 15.47 10.43
N GLY A 23 -2.34 16.40 11.21
CA GLY A 23 -1.74 16.11 12.51
C GLY A 23 -2.73 16.14 13.68
N ASP A 24 -2.26 15.67 14.83
CA ASP A 24 -2.99 15.68 16.10
C ASP A 24 -2.74 17.01 16.85
N TYR A 25 -3.72 17.88 16.82
CA TYR A 25 -3.65 19.20 17.45
C TYR A 25 -3.65 19.12 18.98
N ASP A 26 -4.44 18.21 19.56
CA ASP A 26 -4.58 18.09 21.02
C ASP A 26 -3.27 17.55 21.63
N ALA A 27 -2.64 16.58 21.00
CA ALA A 27 -1.32 16.11 21.38
C ALA A 27 -0.26 17.22 21.29
N TRP A 28 -0.33 18.07 20.26
CA TRP A 28 0.59 19.20 20.12
C TRP A 28 0.39 20.27 21.20
N VAL A 29 -0.85 20.57 21.54
CA VAL A 29 -1.20 21.59 22.58
C VAL A 29 -0.79 21.10 23.96
N SER A 30 -0.98 19.81 24.26
CA SER A 30 -0.66 19.21 25.57
C SER A 30 0.83 18.90 25.77
N ALA A 31 1.65 18.96 24.71
CA ALA A 31 3.09 18.71 24.82
C ALA A 31 3.80 19.70 25.74
N GLU A 32 4.69 19.17 26.60
CA GLU A 32 5.51 20.02 27.50
C GLU A 32 6.42 20.95 26.69
N ARG A 33 6.49 22.20 27.12
CA ARG A 33 7.30 23.24 26.48
C ARG A 33 8.39 23.73 27.39
N VAL A 34 9.60 23.80 26.88
CA VAL A 34 10.78 24.36 27.57
C VAL A 34 11.19 25.66 26.92
N SER A 35 11.84 26.53 27.70
CA SER A 35 12.37 27.79 27.16
C SER A 35 13.54 27.53 26.20
N LEU A 36 13.65 28.35 25.15
CA LEU A 36 14.77 28.29 24.23
C LEU A 36 16.10 28.45 24.97
N CYS A 37 16.19 29.34 25.97
CA CYS A 37 17.38 29.55 26.75
C CYS A 37 17.82 28.30 27.52
N SER A 38 16.86 27.59 28.16
CA SER A 38 17.16 26.33 28.84
C SER A 38 17.63 25.27 27.84
N SER A 39 16.96 25.20 26.68
CA SER A 39 17.36 24.26 25.63
C SER A 39 18.75 24.50 25.08
N PHE A 40 19.13 25.76 24.85
CA PHE A 40 20.49 26.10 24.41
C PHE A 40 21.58 25.78 25.45
N ASN A 41 21.29 26.02 26.72
CA ASN A 41 22.26 25.79 27.80
C ASN A 41 22.48 24.29 28.09
N SER A 42 21.50 23.46 27.79
CA SER A 42 21.55 22.01 27.99
C SER A 42 21.74 21.21 26.69
N ALA A 43 21.94 21.88 25.55
CA ALA A 43 21.98 21.24 24.27
C ALA A 43 23.21 20.36 24.06
N ASP A 44 23.00 19.08 23.79
CA ASP A 44 23.98 18.19 23.18
C ASP A 44 23.94 18.38 21.67
N THR A 45 24.93 19.10 21.13
CA THR A 45 24.99 19.39 19.69
C THR A 45 25.15 18.14 18.83
N ALA A 46 25.84 17.11 19.32
CA ALA A 46 26.00 15.85 18.59
C ALA A 46 24.68 15.09 18.50
N ALA A 47 23.95 14.98 19.61
CA ALA A 47 22.63 14.38 19.65
C ALA A 47 21.61 15.15 18.77
N ILE A 48 21.67 16.48 18.73
CA ILE A 48 20.82 17.31 17.89
C ILE A 48 21.07 17.03 16.40
N LEU A 49 22.32 16.92 15.97
CA LEU A 49 22.67 16.63 14.58
C LEU A 49 22.25 15.21 14.16
N GLU A 50 22.42 14.25 15.04
CA GLU A 50 21.93 12.88 14.81
C GLU A 50 20.40 12.87 14.69
N TRP A 51 19.72 13.53 15.61
CA TRP A 51 18.26 13.67 15.60
C TRP A 51 17.76 14.37 14.32
N GLU A 52 18.38 15.48 13.91
CA GLU A 52 18.06 16.15 12.65
C GLU A 52 18.17 15.21 11.44
N THR A 53 19.25 14.42 11.43
CA THR A 53 19.46 13.43 10.37
C THR A 53 18.34 12.39 10.32
N HIS A 54 17.90 11.88 11.47
CA HIS A 54 16.80 10.93 11.57
C HIS A 54 15.47 11.56 11.16
N LEU A 55 15.22 12.79 11.62
CA LEU A 55 14.02 13.54 11.26
C LEU A 55 13.93 13.76 9.75
N ARG A 56 15.02 14.21 9.11
CA ARG A 56 15.05 14.39 7.64
C ARG A 56 14.75 13.09 6.89
N LYS A 57 15.26 11.96 7.39
CA LYS A 57 14.97 10.63 6.82
C LYS A 57 13.51 10.25 7.01
N ALA A 58 12.94 10.48 8.19
CA ALA A 58 11.54 10.19 8.50
C ALA A 58 10.59 11.06 7.68
N VAL A 59 10.86 12.34 7.50
CA VAL A 59 10.09 13.25 6.64
C VAL A 59 10.07 12.76 5.19
N LYS A 60 11.20 12.26 4.65
CA LYS A 60 11.21 11.65 3.31
C LYS A 60 10.29 10.43 3.22
N VAL A 61 10.24 9.60 4.27
CA VAL A 61 9.32 8.45 4.33
C VAL A 61 7.85 8.91 4.31
N GLU A 62 7.48 9.91 5.12
CA GLU A 62 6.11 10.42 5.12
C GLU A 62 5.71 11.03 3.77
N ARG A 63 6.62 11.76 3.11
CA ARG A 63 6.39 12.26 1.75
C ARG A 63 6.18 11.13 0.76
N PHE A 64 6.98 10.06 0.82
CA PHE A 64 6.81 8.87 -0.01
C PHE A 64 5.45 8.22 0.21
N LEU A 65 5.06 7.98 1.46
CA LEU A 65 3.75 7.39 1.79
C LEU A 65 2.59 8.29 1.36
N SER A 66 2.73 9.61 1.50
CA SER A 66 1.73 10.58 1.03
C SER A 66 1.54 10.52 -0.48
N VAL A 67 2.63 10.41 -1.26
CA VAL A 67 2.55 10.23 -2.73
C VAL A 67 1.75 8.98 -3.07
N ILE A 68 1.99 7.88 -2.38
CA ILE A 68 1.28 6.62 -2.64
C ILE A 68 -0.20 6.72 -2.27
N ARG A 69 -0.52 7.25 -1.09
CA ARG A 69 -1.91 7.40 -0.62
C ARG A 69 -2.77 8.25 -1.55
N ARG A 70 -2.20 9.30 -2.15
CA ARG A 70 -2.91 10.17 -3.10
C ARG A 70 -2.96 9.62 -4.54
N GLY A 71 -2.44 8.42 -4.78
CA GLY A 71 -2.39 7.85 -6.13
C GLY A 71 -1.29 8.39 -7.03
N GLY A 72 -0.24 8.99 -6.46
CA GLY A 72 0.90 9.52 -7.22
C GLY A 72 1.70 8.46 -7.96
N THR A 73 2.54 8.90 -8.88
CA THR A 73 3.31 8.03 -9.77
C THR A 73 4.60 7.51 -9.12
N ILE A 74 5.16 6.43 -9.69
CA ILE A 74 6.47 5.91 -9.29
C ILE A 74 7.57 6.96 -9.49
N GLU A 75 7.50 7.75 -10.55
CA GLU A 75 8.48 8.80 -10.81
C GLU A 75 8.44 9.91 -9.75
N GLU A 76 7.27 10.25 -9.25
CA GLU A 76 7.14 11.14 -8.09
C GLU A 76 7.77 10.53 -6.82
N ALA A 77 7.56 9.24 -6.59
CA ALA A 77 8.16 8.51 -5.48
C ALA A 77 9.69 8.43 -5.58
N LYS A 78 10.24 8.17 -6.77
CA LYS A 78 11.68 8.16 -7.04
C LYS A 78 12.33 9.51 -6.77
N LYS A 79 11.69 10.61 -7.17
CA LYS A 79 12.20 11.98 -6.94
C LYS A 79 12.46 12.30 -5.47
N ILE A 80 11.73 11.68 -4.54
CA ILE A 80 11.92 11.91 -3.10
C ILE A 80 13.29 11.41 -2.63
N PHE A 81 13.80 10.36 -3.27
CA PHE A 81 15.07 9.71 -2.90
C PHE A 81 16.20 9.92 -3.91
N GLN A 82 16.02 10.84 -4.88
CA GLN A 82 17.02 11.09 -5.94
C GLN A 82 18.39 11.50 -5.40
N ASP A 83 18.44 12.20 -4.24
CA ASP A 83 19.67 12.77 -3.67
C ASP A 83 20.45 11.77 -2.83
N ALA A 84 19.85 10.67 -2.41
CA ALA A 84 20.50 9.65 -1.59
C ALA A 84 19.72 8.33 -1.59
N ALA A 85 20.45 7.21 -1.56
CA ALA A 85 19.87 5.88 -1.43
C ALA A 85 19.01 5.75 -0.16
N ILE A 86 17.95 4.96 -0.26
CA ILE A 86 17.08 4.69 0.90
C ILE A 86 17.86 3.90 1.95
N SER A 87 18.00 4.46 3.14
CA SER A 87 18.70 3.82 4.25
C SER A 87 17.90 2.64 4.83
N ALA A 88 18.59 1.73 5.54
CA ALA A 88 17.94 0.63 6.25
C ALA A 88 16.87 1.11 7.26
N TYR A 89 17.14 2.24 7.95
CA TYR A 89 16.18 2.90 8.84
C TYR A 89 14.90 3.29 8.09
N GLN A 90 15.01 3.94 6.94
CA GLN A 90 13.86 4.36 6.15
C GLN A 90 13.06 3.17 5.62
N ARG A 91 13.73 2.11 5.15
CA ARG A 91 13.06 0.87 4.72
C ARG A 91 12.24 0.25 5.85
N ARG A 92 12.85 0.14 7.04
CA ARG A 92 12.16 -0.39 8.22
C ARG A 92 10.93 0.44 8.57
N LEU A 93 11.07 1.76 8.59
CA LEU A 93 9.96 2.67 8.88
C LEU A 93 8.83 2.58 7.84
N ILE A 94 9.16 2.46 6.55
CA ILE A 94 8.16 2.24 5.49
C ILE A 94 7.40 0.93 5.71
N VAL A 95 8.10 -0.15 6.03
CA VAL A 95 7.49 -1.47 6.28
C VAL A 95 6.58 -1.44 7.52
N GLU A 96 7.01 -0.80 8.58
CA GLU A 96 6.23 -0.63 9.81
C GLU A 96 4.93 0.14 9.53
N LYS A 97 5.02 1.29 8.87
CA LYS A 97 3.85 2.08 8.51
C LYS A 97 2.95 1.41 7.47
N ALA A 98 3.49 0.56 6.62
CA ALA A 98 2.71 -0.26 5.69
C ALA A 98 1.85 -1.31 6.41
N ALA A 99 2.26 -1.79 7.58
CA ALA A 99 1.52 -2.82 8.33
C ALA A 99 0.11 -2.36 8.75
N SER A 100 -0.08 -1.07 9.02
CA SER A 100 -1.37 -0.48 9.38
C SER A 100 -2.23 -0.07 8.18
N ALA A 101 -1.71 -0.16 6.95
CA ALA A 101 -2.43 0.21 5.73
C ALA A 101 -3.35 -0.93 5.26
N ASP A 102 -4.40 -0.58 4.50
CA ASP A 102 -5.20 -1.56 3.78
C ASP A 102 -4.36 -2.35 2.76
N VAL A 103 -4.89 -3.49 2.31
CA VAL A 103 -4.15 -4.43 1.43
C VAL A 103 -3.67 -3.77 0.14
N PHE A 104 -4.50 -2.96 -0.50
CA PHE A 104 -4.15 -2.32 -1.77
C PHE A 104 -3.10 -1.22 -1.59
N THR A 105 -3.25 -0.40 -0.56
CA THR A 105 -2.26 0.62 -0.20
C THR A 105 -0.93 -0.03 0.17
N ARG A 106 -0.95 -1.11 0.98
CA ARG A 106 0.25 -1.86 1.37
C ARG A 106 0.96 -2.48 0.16
N MET A 107 0.21 -3.10 -0.74
CA MET A 107 0.74 -3.62 -2.00
C MET A 107 1.44 -2.51 -2.81
N ARG A 108 0.80 -1.36 -2.97
CA ARG A 108 1.39 -0.22 -3.68
C ARG A 108 2.64 0.31 -3.01
N ILE A 109 2.65 0.38 -1.66
CA ILE A 109 3.84 0.78 -0.89
C ILE A 109 5.02 -0.15 -1.23
N PHE A 110 4.83 -1.47 -1.15
CA PHE A 110 5.90 -2.43 -1.45
C PHE A 110 6.33 -2.39 -2.91
N TYR A 111 5.38 -2.29 -3.84
CA TYR A 111 5.69 -2.19 -5.25
C TYR A 111 6.51 -0.92 -5.56
N CYS A 112 6.06 0.24 -5.10
CA CYS A 112 6.77 1.50 -5.29
C CYS A 112 8.14 1.50 -4.61
N LEU A 113 8.26 0.94 -3.41
CA LEU A 113 9.54 0.81 -2.71
C LEU A 113 10.52 -0.05 -3.52
N GLY A 114 10.06 -1.18 -4.05
CA GLY A 114 10.86 -2.03 -4.93
C GLY A 114 11.34 -1.29 -6.18
N LYS A 115 10.46 -0.53 -6.83
CA LYS A 115 10.81 0.28 -8.02
C LYS A 115 11.76 1.44 -7.71
N VAL A 116 11.69 2.02 -6.52
CA VAL A 116 12.64 3.05 -6.08
C VAL A 116 14.01 2.47 -5.77
N LEU A 117 14.08 1.24 -5.23
CA LEU A 117 15.33 0.50 -5.00
C LEU A 117 15.97 -0.02 -6.29
N GLY A 118 15.24 0.02 -7.42
CA GLY A 118 15.73 -0.38 -8.73
C GLY A 118 15.97 -1.89 -8.87
N ASP A 119 16.81 -2.26 -9.84
CA ASP A 119 17.11 -3.65 -10.19
C ASP A 119 18.12 -4.27 -9.20
N SER A 120 17.76 -4.23 -7.92
CA SER A 120 18.52 -4.85 -6.83
C SER A 120 17.77 -6.07 -6.30
N GLN A 121 18.48 -7.02 -5.73
CA GLN A 121 17.88 -8.20 -5.08
C GLN A 121 16.84 -7.77 -4.02
N GLU A 122 17.12 -6.68 -3.30
CA GLU A 122 16.21 -6.13 -2.30
C GLU A 122 14.98 -5.49 -2.96
N GLY A 123 15.15 -4.77 -4.07
CA GLY A 123 14.05 -4.21 -4.86
C GLY A 123 13.10 -5.29 -5.38
N GLU A 124 13.66 -6.36 -5.94
CA GLU A 124 12.88 -7.53 -6.39
C GLU A 124 12.12 -8.21 -5.24
N ALA A 125 12.74 -8.32 -4.07
CA ALA A 125 12.08 -8.89 -2.88
C ALA A 125 10.84 -8.08 -2.45
N TYR A 126 10.90 -6.74 -2.50
CA TYR A 126 9.73 -5.91 -2.21
C TYR A 126 8.65 -6.01 -3.31
N ILE A 127 9.04 -6.09 -4.58
CA ILE A 127 8.07 -6.33 -5.66
C ILE A 127 7.37 -7.67 -5.46
N LYS A 128 8.12 -8.74 -5.18
CA LYS A 128 7.55 -10.06 -4.86
C LYS A 128 6.57 -9.97 -3.69
N ARG A 129 6.95 -9.29 -2.61
CA ARG A 129 6.08 -9.08 -1.44
C ARG A 129 4.78 -8.36 -1.79
N ALA A 130 4.82 -7.40 -2.72
CA ALA A 130 3.60 -6.73 -3.20
C ALA A 130 2.62 -7.71 -3.85
N PHE A 131 3.11 -8.65 -4.67
CA PHE A 131 2.26 -9.68 -5.28
C PHE A 131 1.77 -10.73 -4.27
N GLU A 132 2.57 -11.05 -3.25
CA GLU A 132 2.16 -11.95 -2.16
C GLU A 132 0.99 -11.38 -1.34
N GLU A 133 0.85 -10.06 -1.22
CA GLU A 133 -0.33 -9.44 -0.58
C GLU A 133 -1.61 -9.75 -1.36
N ILE A 134 -1.57 -9.66 -2.70
CA ILE A 134 -2.72 -10.02 -3.55
C ILE A 134 -3.01 -11.52 -3.45
N GLN A 135 -1.98 -12.35 -3.54
CA GLN A 135 -2.13 -13.80 -3.45
C GLN A 135 -2.81 -14.21 -2.14
N ARG A 136 -2.38 -13.63 -1.02
CA ARG A 136 -3.01 -13.87 0.29
C ARG A 136 -4.49 -13.49 0.30
N MET A 137 -4.83 -12.34 -0.26
CA MET A 137 -6.22 -11.89 -0.34
C MET A 137 -7.08 -12.84 -1.18
N VAL A 138 -6.57 -13.28 -2.35
CA VAL A 138 -7.27 -14.22 -3.23
C VAL A 138 -7.47 -15.57 -2.56
N LEU A 139 -6.42 -16.11 -1.92
CA LEU A 139 -6.50 -17.38 -1.22
C LEU A 139 -7.42 -17.32 0.00
N ALA A 140 -7.44 -16.22 0.75
CA ALA A 140 -8.37 -16.02 1.86
C ALA A 140 -9.82 -15.98 1.36
N GLY A 141 -10.09 -15.28 0.24
CA GLY A 141 -11.39 -15.27 -0.41
C GLY A 141 -11.80 -16.67 -0.90
N ALA A 142 -10.88 -17.39 -1.53
CA ALA A 142 -11.14 -18.77 -1.98
C ALA A 142 -11.41 -19.73 -0.81
N ALA A 143 -10.69 -19.58 0.32
CA ALA A 143 -10.91 -20.41 1.50
C ALA A 143 -12.28 -20.18 2.15
N THR A 144 -12.76 -18.92 2.16
CA THR A 144 -14.10 -18.60 2.70
C THR A 144 -15.24 -19.09 1.80
N HIS A 145 -15.01 -19.14 0.48
CA HIS A 145 -15.99 -19.64 -0.50
C HIS A 145 -15.78 -21.11 -0.87
N GLY A 146 -14.56 -21.61 -0.72
CA GLY A 146 -14.16 -22.95 -1.18
C GLY A 146 -14.64 -24.11 -0.29
N THR A 147 -14.99 -23.87 0.96
CA THR A 147 -15.56 -24.91 1.83
C THR A 147 -16.95 -25.37 1.39
N GLY A 148 -17.68 -24.55 0.62
CA GLY A 148 -18.92 -24.93 -0.03
C GLY A 148 -18.74 -25.66 -1.36
N PHE A 149 -17.63 -25.40 -2.08
CA PHE A 149 -17.41 -25.96 -3.42
C PHE A 149 -16.74 -27.34 -3.42
N CYS A 150 -15.92 -27.64 -2.39
CA CYS A 150 -15.23 -28.93 -2.29
C CYS A 150 -15.86 -29.92 -1.31
N ALA A 151 -16.80 -29.49 -0.45
CA ALA A 151 -17.40 -30.35 0.58
C ALA A 151 -18.51 -31.28 0.06
N HIS A 152 -18.99 -31.05 -1.13
CA HIS A 152 -19.98 -31.91 -1.77
C HIS A 152 -19.39 -32.53 -3.05
N HIS A 153 -18.63 -33.60 -2.89
CA HIS A 153 -18.60 -34.64 -3.93
C HIS A 153 -19.99 -35.30 -3.97
N GLN A 154 -21.00 -34.54 -4.36
CA GLN A 154 -22.20 -35.16 -4.89
C GLN A 154 -21.78 -35.93 -6.15
N PRO A 155 -22.32 -37.11 -6.37
CA PRO A 155 -22.06 -37.82 -7.62
C PRO A 155 -22.33 -36.82 -8.75
N VAL A 156 -21.29 -36.57 -9.56
CA VAL A 156 -21.40 -35.68 -10.71
C VAL A 156 -22.59 -36.20 -11.54
N GLU A 157 -23.62 -35.38 -11.69
CA GLU A 157 -24.68 -35.68 -12.59
C GLU A 157 -24.06 -36.05 -13.95
N GLU A 158 -24.65 -37.02 -14.67
CA GLU A 158 -24.10 -37.46 -15.95
C GLU A 158 -24.03 -36.33 -16.97
N GLU A 159 -24.79 -35.27 -16.73
CA GLU A 159 -24.80 -34.07 -17.55
C GLU A 159 -24.99 -32.81 -16.70
N ALA A 160 -24.20 -31.78 -16.99
CA ALA A 160 -24.30 -30.46 -16.36
C ALA A 160 -24.37 -29.36 -17.43
N ALA A 161 -25.30 -28.43 -17.27
CA ALA A 161 -25.41 -27.24 -18.11
C ALA A 161 -25.20 -25.96 -17.32
N VAL A 162 -24.39 -25.06 -17.84
CA VAL A 162 -24.16 -23.75 -17.27
C VAL A 162 -24.47 -22.66 -18.27
N ARG A 163 -25.31 -21.71 -17.88
CA ARG A 163 -25.66 -20.52 -18.67
C ARG A 163 -25.03 -19.29 -18.12
N LEU A 164 -24.37 -18.50 -18.97
CA LEU A 164 -23.64 -17.33 -18.58
C LEU A 164 -24.03 -16.10 -19.41
N PRO A 165 -24.08 -14.90 -18.78
CA PRO A 165 -24.25 -13.66 -19.51
C PRO A 165 -22.96 -13.31 -20.28
N LEU A 166 -23.07 -12.48 -21.31
CA LEU A 166 -21.91 -11.84 -21.90
C LEU A 166 -21.38 -10.75 -20.98
N ARG A 167 -20.07 -10.69 -20.85
CA ARG A 167 -19.39 -9.58 -20.22
C ARG A 167 -19.00 -8.54 -21.26
N VAL A 168 -19.51 -7.32 -21.12
CA VAL A 168 -19.10 -6.17 -21.93
C VAL A 168 -18.29 -5.23 -21.08
N ASN A 169 -17.11 -4.89 -21.56
CA ASN A 169 -16.27 -3.87 -20.96
C ASN A 169 -16.65 -2.51 -21.55
N TRP A 170 -17.19 -1.62 -20.74
CA TRP A 170 -17.63 -0.29 -21.15
C TRP A 170 -16.56 0.78 -20.92
N GLY A 171 -15.61 0.52 -20.05
CA GLY A 171 -14.52 1.44 -19.78
C GLY A 171 -13.41 0.84 -18.92
N GLY A 172 -12.23 1.44 -19.00
CA GLY A 172 -11.08 1.04 -18.21
C GLY A 172 -10.19 -0.04 -18.84
N GLY A 173 -10.72 -0.85 -19.75
CA GLY A 173 -9.96 -1.89 -20.46
C GLY A 173 -9.17 -2.79 -19.48
N TRP A 174 -7.86 -2.78 -19.58
CA TRP A 174 -6.91 -3.53 -18.73
C TRP A 174 -6.23 -2.64 -17.69
N SER A 175 -6.83 -1.53 -17.33
CA SER A 175 -6.27 -0.61 -16.35
C SER A 175 -6.16 -1.21 -14.94
N ASP A 176 -6.91 -2.27 -14.64
CA ASP A 176 -6.85 -3.06 -13.41
C ASP A 176 -5.73 -4.10 -13.38
N THR A 177 -4.97 -4.22 -14.49
CA THR A 177 -3.91 -5.23 -14.63
C THR A 177 -2.54 -4.64 -14.30
N PRO A 178 -1.72 -5.34 -13.48
CA PRO A 178 -0.31 -4.96 -13.26
C PRO A 178 0.51 -4.95 -14.57
N PRO A 179 1.48 -4.05 -14.69
CA PRO A 179 1.94 -3.08 -13.69
C PRO A 179 1.12 -1.79 -13.61
N TYR A 180 0.24 -1.51 -14.56
CA TYR A 180 -0.47 -0.23 -14.67
C TYR A 180 -1.28 0.12 -13.41
N CYS A 181 -2.07 -0.83 -12.89
CA CYS A 181 -2.88 -0.58 -11.68
C CYS A 181 -2.02 -0.32 -10.43
N ASN A 182 -0.82 -0.90 -10.37
CA ASN A 182 0.12 -0.67 -9.27
C ASN A 182 0.76 0.71 -9.34
N GLU A 183 0.92 1.24 -10.55
CA GLU A 183 1.57 2.52 -10.79
C GLU A 183 0.62 3.71 -10.72
N LYS A 184 -0.58 3.55 -11.29
CA LYS A 184 -1.50 4.68 -11.52
C LYS A 184 -2.89 4.47 -10.90
N GLY A 185 -3.11 3.30 -10.34
CA GLY A 185 -4.47 2.86 -10.04
C GLY A 185 -5.21 2.48 -11.33
N GLY A 186 -6.24 1.63 -11.22
CA GLY A 186 -7.04 1.22 -12.36
C GLY A 186 -8.49 1.00 -11.95
N THR A 187 -9.39 1.35 -12.84
CA THR A 187 -10.82 1.11 -12.67
C THR A 187 -11.38 0.55 -13.95
N VAL A 188 -12.14 -0.54 -13.84
CA VAL A 188 -12.82 -1.18 -14.98
C VAL A 188 -14.31 -1.19 -14.72
N LEU A 189 -15.07 -0.73 -15.72
CA LEU A 189 -16.52 -0.82 -15.71
C LEU A 189 -16.96 -1.92 -16.67
N ASN A 190 -17.50 -3.00 -16.11
CA ASN A 190 -18.06 -4.12 -16.86
C ASN A 190 -19.56 -4.23 -16.60
N ALA A 191 -20.29 -4.68 -17.62
CA ALA A 191 -21.67 -5.05 -17.49
C ALA A 191 -21.87 -6.52 -17.92
N ALA A 192 -22.69 -7.25 -17.18
CA ALA A 192 -23.24 -8.53 -17.62
C ALA A 192 -24.50 -8.25 -18.41
N ILE A 193 -24.57 -8.73 -19.65
CA ILE A 193 -25.71 -8.50 -20.53
C ILE A 193 -26.34 -9.81 -21.01
N LEU A 194 -27.66 -9.77 -21.22
CA LEU A 194 -28.43 -10.79 -21.86
C LEU A 194 -28.74 -10.37 -23.31
N LEU A 195 -28.87 -11.29 -24.21
CA LEU A 195 -29.31 -11.03 -25.57
C LEU A 195 -30.79 -11.44 -25.72
N GLY A 196 -31.66 -10.47 -25.96
CA GLY A 196 -33.09 -10.73 -26.04
C GLY A 196 -33.72 -11.29 -24.76
N GLY A 197 -33.10 -11.07 -23.60
CA GLY A 197 -33.52 -11.63 -22.31
C GLY A 197 -32.93 -13.01 -21.99
N GLU A 198 -32.14 -13.59 -22.90
CA GLU A 198 -31.55 -14.92 -22.76
C GLU A 198 -30.07 -14.87 -22.48
N TYR A 199 -29.53 -15.89 -21.81
CA TYR A 199 -28.09 -16.07 -21.59
C TYR A 199 -27.44 -16.51 -22.90
N PRO A 200 -26.54 -15.70 -23.50
CA PRO A 200 -25.98 -15.99 -24.82
C PRO A 200 -24.85 -17.04 -24.81
N VAL A 201 -24.35 -17.40 -23.66
CA VAL A 201 -23.33 -18.45 -23.53
C VAL A 201 -23.93 -19.62 -22.77
N GLU A 202 -23.93 -20.78 -23.39
CA GLU A 202 -24.35 -22.02 -22.77
C GLU A 202 -23.27 -23.08 -22.93
N VAL A 203 -22.91 -23.72 -21.83
CA VAL A 203 -21.88 -24.77 -21.78
C VAL A 203 -22.55 -26.05 -21.26
N HIS A 204 -22.54 -27.10 -22.06
CA HIS A 204 -22.96 -28.43 -21.69
C HIS A 204 -21.76 -29.34 -21.47
N VAL A 205 -21.72 -30.01 -20.35
CA VAL A 205 -20.67 -30.99 -20.00
C VAL A 205 -21.36 -32.32 -19.72
N ARG A 206 -20.93 -33.35 -20.43
CA ARG A 206 -21.41 -34.73 -20.25
C ARG A 206 -20.27 -35.65 -19.91
N ARG A 207 -20.47 -36.52 -18.95
CA ARG A 207 -19.52 -37.58 -18.63
C ARG A 207 -19.60 -38.66 -19.72
N LEU A 208 -18.42 -39.01 -20.29
CA LEU A 208 -18.26 -40.10 -21.24
C LEU A 208 -17.96 -41.42 -20.52
#